data_0fb28c2c0d35ab27db654c3f7a13fa15
#
_entry.id   0fb28c2c0d35ab27db654c3f7a13fa15
#
_cell.length_a   1.000
_cell.length_b   1.000
_cell.length_c   1.000
_cell.angle_alpha   90.00
_cell.angle_beta   90.00
_cell.angle_gamma   90.00
#
_symmetry.space_group_name_H-M   'P 1'
#
loop_
_entity.id
_entity.type
_entity.pdbx_description
1 polymer ?
#
loop_
_entity_poly.entity_id
_entity_poly.type
_entity_poly.pdbx_seq_one_letter_code
_entity_poly.pdbx_strand_id
1 'polypeptide(L)'
;MTLFVPQNLFPRLMEEFSINQAEVSLTAANTLFYASFLSPISGILIDKYGVKIVIRIGIIIMALIYSFYPFASSIDTLYRLHILMAVGLVMSGLGPNVIIVSRWFRKHRGKVVGMVVASSSLGGATMPLLISPIVNNPDLGWRWGFGLLSVLFWLFAVIPVYKIIQPDPESMGLNPDGEKSSDEIIIEAKDTIPLKHALLSRALWCLGIGSACLWFSIQGLNSQISIFFEQVAGFTAQQSVFLF
;
A
#
# COMPACT_ATOMS: atom_id res chain seq x y z
N MET A 1 -1.39 -1.45 5.06
CA MET A 1 -1.11 -0.29 5.90
C MET A 1 -1.66 1.01 5.32
N THR A 2 -1.25 1.46 4.16
CA THR A 2 -1.60 2.79 3.60
C THR A 2 -3.09 3.05 3.35
N LEU A 3 -3.90 2.04 3.12
CA LEU A 3 -5.36 2.18 2.93
C LEU A 3 -6.16 1.85 4.19
N PHE A 4 -5.69 0.92 5.01
CA PHE A 4 -6.45 0.44 6.17
C PHE A 4 -6.50 1.46 7.31
N VAL A 5 -5.43 2.21 7.55
CA VAL A 5 -5.39 3.17 8.66
C VAL A 5 -6.38 4.33 8.48
N PRO A 6 -6.47 4.98 7.29
CA PRO A 6 -7.52 5.99 7.09
C PRO A 6 -8.94 5.45 7.27
N GLN A 7 -9.22 4.22 6.83
CA GLN A 7 -10.55 3.62 6.95
C GLN A 7 -11.00 3.41 8.39
N ASN A 8 -10.09 3.05 9.29
CA ASN A 8 -10.38 2.95 10.72
C ASN A 8 -10.77 4.28 11.38
N LEU A 9 -10.44 5.39 10.73
CA LEU A 9 -10.75 6.73 11.23
C LEU A 9 -12.00 7.32 10.58
N PHE A 10 -12.69 6.61 9.71
CA PHE A 10 -13.89 7.08 9.03
C PHE A 10 -14.96 7.63 9.99
N PRO A 11 -15.30 6.96 11.11
CA PRO A 11 -16.26 7.52 12.05
C PRO A 11 -15.87 8.91 12.58
N ARG A 12 -14.57 9.13 12.83
CA ARG A 12 -14.04 10.43 13.33
C ARG A 12 -14.06 11.52 12.26
N LEU A 13 -13.77 11.14 11.02
CA LEU A 13 -13.83 12.07 9.87
C LEU A 13 -15.28 12.45 9.55
N MET A 14 -16.22 11.50 9.67
CA MET A 14 -17.64 11.76 9.49
C MET A 14 -18.16 12.75 10.52
N GLU A 15 -17.80 12.58 11.77
CA GLU A 15 -18.18 13.47 12.87
C GLU A 15 -17.61 14.88 12.67
N GLU A 16 -16.33 14.99 12.40
CA GLU A 16 -15.65 16.29 12.32
C GLU A 16 -16.07 17.11 11.09
N PHE A 17 -16.19 16.46 9.93
CA PHE A 17 -16.56 17.17 8.70
C PHE A 17 -18.07 17.19 8.44
N SER A 18 -18.88 16.60 9.35
CA SER A 18 -20.34 16.48 9.21
C SER A 18 -20.76 15.86 7.87
N ILE A 19 -20.05 14.81 7.45
CA ILE A 19 -20.23 14.11 6.18
C ILE A 19 -20.86 12.74 6.39
N ASN A 20 -21.47 12.22 5.33
CA ASN A 20 -22.06 10.89 5.36
C ASN A 20 -21.06 9.78 5.02
N GLN A 21 -21.52 8.54 5.21
CA GLN A 21 -20.73 7.33 4.95
C GLN A 21 -20.26 7.21 3.48
N ALA A 22 -21.08 7.63 2.53
CA ALA A 22 -20.72 7.58 1.11
C ALA A 22 -19.58 8.56 0.81
N GLU A 23 -19.64 9.77 1.35
CA GLU A 23 -18.62 10.80 1.14
C GLU A 23 -17.26 10.39 1.71
N VAL A 24 -17.22 9.84 2.93
CA VAL A 24 -15.94 9.38 3.49
C VAL A 24 -15.39 8.17 2.74
N SER A 25 -16.23 7.27 2.29
CA SER A 25 -15.81 6.08 1.51
C SER A 25 -15.23 6.44 0.14
N LEU A 26 -15.64 7.57 -0.45
CA LEU A 26 -15.08 8.09 -1.69
C LEU A 26 -13.57 8.40 -1.57
N THR A 27 -13.05 8.67 -0.38
CA THR A 27 -11.61 8.87 -0.19
C THR A 27 -10.82 7.62 -0.59
N ALA A 28 -11.18 6.46 -0.06
CA ALA A 28 -10.55 5.19 -0.40
C ALA A 28 -10.83 4.78 -1.85
N ALA A 29 -12.08 4.99 -2.33
CA ALA A 29 -12.46 4.71 -3.70
C ALA A 29 -11.63 5.52 -4.71
N ASN A 30 -11.40 6.81 -4.46
CA ASN A 30 -10.54 7.65 -5.28
C ASN A 30 -9.12 7.09 -5.38
N THR A 31 -8.52 6.66 -4.26
CA THR A 31 -7.18 6.07 -4.30
C THR A 31 -7.13 4.85 -5.20
N LEU A 32 -8.06 3.92 -5.09
CA LEU A 32 -8.07 2.70 -5.89
C LEU A 32 -8.41 2.97 -7.36
N PHE A 33 -9.36 3.86 -7.60
CA PHE A 33 -9.75 4.26 -8.95
C PHE A 33 -8.58 4.86 -9.72
N TYR A 34 -7.91 5.86 -9.17
CA TYR A 34 -6.76 6.47 -9.83
C TYR A 34 -5.56 5.51 -9.89
N ALA A 35 -5.34 4.66 -8.88
CA ALA A 35 -4.29 3.65 -8.92
C ALA A 35 -4.47 2.66 -10.07
N SER A 36 -5.70 2.30 -10.45
CA SER A 36 -5.96 1.40 -11.56
C SER A 36 -5.46 1.95 -12.90
N PHE A 37 -5.63 3.24 -13.15
CA PHE A 37 -5.13 3.91 -14.37
C PHE A 37 -3.63 4.20 -14.31
N LEU A 38 -3.09 4.46 -13.13
CA LEU A 38 -1.67 4.79 -12.94
C LEU A 38 -0.77 3.54 -12.88
N SER A 39 -1.33 2.36 -12.62
CA SER A 39 -0.56 1.12 -12.50
C SER A 39 0.25 0.77 -13.75
N PRO A 40 -0.29 0.82 -15.00
CA PRO A 40 0.50 0.60 -16.20
C PRO A 40 1.63 1.63 -16.37
N ILE A 41 1.37 2.88 -16.00
CA ILE A 41 2.37 3.96 -16.06
C ILE A 41 3.53 3.67 -15.11
N SER A 42 3.23 3.18 -13.90
CA SER A 42 4.27 2.76 -12.94
C SER A 42 5.16 1.65 -13.55
N GLY A 43 4.59 0.68 -14.26
CA GLY A 43 5.35 -0.33 -14.99
C GLY A 43 6.32 0.28 -16.00
N ILE A 44 5.84 1.19 -16.85
CA ILE A 44 6.68 1.91 -17.84
C ILE A 44 7.81 2.69 -17.15
N LEU A 45 7.52 3.35 -16.02
CA LEU A 45 8.54 4.08 -15.26
C LEU A 45 9.59 3.14 -14.67
N ILE A 46 9.18 1.96 -14.19
CA ILE A 46 10.11 0.93 -13.69
C ILE A 46 11.02 0.42 -14.80
N ASP A 47 10.48 0.18 -15.98
CA ASP A 47 11.27 -0.27 -17.12
C ASP A 47 12.28 0.79 -17.59
N LYS A 48 11.90 2.07 -17.55
CA LYS A 48 12.72 3.19 -18.02
C LYS A 48 13.77 3.65 -17.00
N TYR A 49 13.40 3.76 -15.73
CA TYR A 49 14.24 4.38 -14.69
C TYR A 49 14.74 3.39 -13.64
N GLY A 50 14.25 2.16 -13.69
CA GLY A 50 14.57 1.12 -12.71
C GLY A 50 13.69 1.17 -11.46
N VAL A 51 13.43 -0.01 -10.90
CA VAL A 51 12.51 -0.20 -9.77
C VAL A 51 12.92 0.54 -8.51
N LYS A 52 14.23 0.65 -8.22
CA LYS A 52 14.78 1.33 -7.04
C LYS A 52 14.41 2.82 -7.01
N ILE A 53 14.55 3.52 -8.15
CA ILE A 53 14.23 4.95 -8.26
C ILE A 53 12.74 5.16 -8.10
N VAL A 54 11.93 4.35 -8.76
CA VAL A 54 10.46 4.45 -8.71
C VAL A 54 9.95 4.26 -7.29
N ILE A 55 10.43 3.23 -6.57
CA ILE A 55 10.04 3.02 -5.16
C ILE A 55 10.46 4.20 -4.28
N ARG A 56 11.68 4.73 -4.46
CA ARG A 56 12.15 5.88 -3.66
C ARG A 56 11.30 7.12 -3.85
N ILE A 57 10.89 7.41 -5.06
CA ILE A 57 9.98 8.53 -5.34
C ILE A 57 8.61 8.24 -4.73
N GLY A 58 8.06 7.04 -4.95
CA GLY A 58 6.75 6.65 -4.42
C GLY A 58 6.67 6.74 -2.89
N ILE A 59 7.71 6.27 -2.19
CA ILE A 59 7.72 6.28 -0.72
C ILE A 59 7.82 7.71 -0.16
N ILE A 60 8.55 8.63 -0.84
CA ILE A 60 8.58 10.05 -0.47
C ILE A 60 7.21 10.69 -0.66
N ILE A 61 6.54 10.44 -1.80
CA ILE A 61 5.19 10.94 -2.04
C ILE A 61 4.25 10.49 -0.92
N MET A 62 4.29 9.22 -0.55
CA MET A 62 3.48 8.68 0.55
C MET A 62 3.81 9.35 1.89
N ALA A 63 5.09 9.52 2.21
CA ALA A 63 5.53 10.18 3.45
C ALA A 63 5.02 11.62 3.54
N LEU A 64 5.12 12.37 2.44
CA LEU A 64 4.60 13.73 2.37
C LEU A 64 3.09 13.78 2.55
N ILE A 65 2.33 12.89 1.92
CA ILE A 65 0.88 12.82 2.06
C ILE A 65 0.50 12.58 3.52
N TYR A 66 1.12 11.61 4.20
CA TYR A 66 0.90 11.38 5.62
C TYR A 66 1.27 12.58 6.48
N SER A 67 2.31 13.34 6.10
CA SER A 67 2.69 14.57 6.80
C SER A 67 1.67 15.70 6.61
N PHE A 68 1.01 15.76 5.45
CA PHE A 68 -0.01 16.78 5.19
C PHE A 68 -1.41 16.39 5.66
N TYR A 69 -1.67 15.12 5.91
CA TYR A 69 -2.99 14.62 6.31
C TYR A 69 -3.55 15.32 7.56
N PRO A 70 -2.77 15.55 8.64
CA PRO A 70 -3.24 16.27 9.83
C PRO A 70 -3.73 17.70 9.58
N PHE A 71 -3.29 18.32 8.50
CA PHE A 71 -3.64 19.70 8.14
C PHE A 71 -4.88 19.79 7.24
N ALA A 72 -5.53 18.66 6.96
CA ALA A 72 -6.76 18.67 6.18
C ALA A 72 -7.88 19.42 6.94
N SER A 73 -8.42 20.45 6.29
CA SER A 73 -9.49 21.30 6.81
C SER A 73 -10.85 21.00 6.21
N SER A 74 -10.91 20.16 5.19
CA SER A 74 -12.14 19.78 4.50
C SER A 74 -12.01 18.40 3.86
N ILE A 75 -13.16 17.78 3.55
CA ILE A 75 -13.21 16.51 2.83
C ILE A 75 -12.58 16.62 1.43
N ASP A 76 -12.70 17.76 0.75
CA ASP A 76 -12.08 18.00 -0.55
C ASP A 76 -10.55 17.94 -0.48
N THR A 77 -9.98 18.42 0.62
CA THR A 77 -8.53 18.28 0.86
C THR A 77 -8.15 16.81 0.98
N LEU A 78 -8.94 16.01 1.70
CA LEU A 78 -8.71 14.57 1.79
C LEU A 78 -8.85 13.89 0.43
N TYR A 79 -9.83 14.23 -0.39
CA TYR A 79 -9.96 13.70 -1.75
C TYR A 79 -8.70 13.94 -2.58
N ARG A 80 -8.16 15.17 -2.56
CA ARG A 80 -6.91 15.50 -3.28
C ARG A 80 -5.72 14.71 -2.75
N LEU A 81 -5.58 14.56 -1.43
CA LEU A 81 -4.52 13.75 -0.83
C LEU A 81 -4.64 12.28 -1.23
N HIS A 82 -5.85 11.73 -1.30
CA HIS A 82 -6.10 10.36 -1.72
C HIS A 82 -5.80 10.13 -3.22
N ILE A 83 -6.04 11.13 -4.08
CA ILE A 83 -5.62 11.07 -5.49
C ILE A 83 -4.08 11.01 -5.58
N LEU A 84 -3.37 11.86 -4.84
CA LEU A 84 -1.90 11.81 -4.77
C LEU A 84 -1.40 10.51 -4.14
N MET A 85 -2.13 9.97 -3.16
CA MET A 85 -1.83 8.68 -2.54
C MET A 85 -1.84 7.53 -3.55
N ALA A 86 -2.71 7.60 -4.58
CA ALA A 86 -2.72 6.62 -5.66
C ALA A 86 -1.37 6.57 -6.40
N VAL A 87 -0.75 7.73 -6.66
CA VAL A 87 0.58 7.80 -7.29
C VAL A 87 1.64 7.12 -6.42
N GLY A 88 1.70 7.48 -5.14
CA GLY A 88 2.62 6.86 -4.19
C GLY A 88 2.39 5.35 -4.06
N LEU A 89 1.13 4.92 -4.01
CA LEU A 89 0.73 3.52 -3.89
C LEU A 89 1.21 2.67 -5.07
N VAL A 90 1.02 3.12 -6.30
CA VAL A 90 1.45 2.33 -7.49
C VAL A 90 2.96 2.32 -7.67
N MET A 91 3.66 3.36 -7.20
CA MET A 91 5.11 3.46 -7.31
C MET A 91 5.87 2.75 -6.19
N SER A 92 5.29 2.58 -5.00
CA SER A 92 5.94 1.94 -3.85
C SER A 92 5.17 0.79 -3.22
N GLY A 93 4.01 0.44 -3.75
CA GLY A 93 3.14 -0.62 -3.25
C GLY A 93 3.60 -2.03 -3.63
N LEU A 94 2.67 -2.98 -3.60
CA LEU A 94 2.96 -4.40 -3.74
C LEU A 94 3.67 -4.75 -5.07
N GLY A 95 3.24 -4.17 -6.18
CA GLY A 95 3.79 -4.46 -7.52
C GLY A 95 5.31 -4.26 -7.60
N PRO A 96 5.82 -3.04 -7.38
CA PRO A 96 7.27 -2.77 -7.36
C PRO A 96 8.04 -3.62 -6.35
N ASN A 97 7.47 -3.89 -5.17
CA ASN A 97 8.12 -4.73 -4.16
C ASN A 97 8.24 -6.20 -4.60
N VAL A 98 7.22 -6.75 -5.26
CA VAL A 98 7.28 -8.10 -5.85
C VAL A 98 8.34 -8.17 -6.95
N ILE A 99 8.54 -7.11 -7.74
CA ILE A 99 9.60 -7.06 -8.76
C ILE A 99 10.99 -7.16 -8.10
N ILE A 100 11.26 -6.37 -7.05
CA ILE A 100 12.54 -6.45 -6.31
C ILE A 100 12.73 -7.86 -5.75
N VAL A 101 11.74 -8.36 -5.00
CA VAL A 101 11.83 -9.71 -4.40
C VAL A 101 12.10 -10.77 -5.46
N SER A 102 11.49 -10.64 -6.64
CA SER A 102 11.68 -11.60 -7.74
C SER A 102 13.08 -11.56 -8.37
N ARG A 103 13.79 -10.44 -8.24
CA ARG A 103 15.20 -10.32 -8.67
C ARG A 103 16.15 -10.92 -7.63
N TRP A 104 15.87 -10.71 -6.35
CA TRP A 104 16.72 -11.19 -5.25
C TRP A 104 16.55 -12.68 -4.95
N PHE A 105 15.33 -13.23 -5.19
CA PHE A 105 15.00 -14.61 -4.85
C PHE A 105 14.42 -15.35 -6.07
N ARG A 106 15.06 -16.42 -6.50
CA ARG A 106 14.57 -17.35 -7.55
C ARG A 106 13.91 -18.57 -6.92
N LYS A 107 14.67 -19.34 -6.16
CA LYS A 107 14.24 -20.59 -5.51
C LYS A 107 13.20 -20.35 -4.41
N HIS A 108 13.39 -19.30 -3.62
CA HIS A 108 12.51 -18.98 -2.48
C HIS A 108 11.53 -17.84 -2.77
N ARG A 109 11.37 -17.43 -4.02
CA ARG A 109 10.51 -16.32 -4.46
C ARG A 109 9.10 -16.35 -3.86
N GLY A 110 8.40 -17.49 -3.96
CA GLY A 110 7.04 -17.63 -3.44
C GLY A 110 6.94 -17.41 -1.93
N LYS A 111 7.89 -17.97 -1.17
CA LYS A 111 7.96 -17.79 0.28
C LYS A 111 8.19 -16.33 0.67
N VAL A 112 9.12 -15.65 0.00
CA VAL A 112 9.46 -14.25 0.31
C VAL A 112 8.35 -13.29 -0.12
N VAL A 113 7.70 -13.52 -1.27
CA VAL A 113 6.51 -12.77 -1.68
C VAL A 113 5.39 -12.95 -0.66
N GLY A 114 5.16 -14.19 -0.18
CA GLY A 114 4.21 -14.46 0.89
C GLY A 114 4.52 -13.68 2.18
N MET A 115 5.80 -13.57 2.57
CA MET A 115 6.22 -12.76 3.72
C MET A 115 5.95 -11.26 3.51
N VAL A 116 6.16 -10.73 2.30
CA VAL A 116 5.84 -9.33 1.98
C VAL A 116 4.35 -9.06 2.11
N VAL A 117 3.50 -9.96 1.60
CA VAL A 117 2.05 -9.85 1.75
C VAL A 117 1.63 -9.95 3.22
N ALA A 118 2.16 -10.92 3.96
CA ALA A 118 1.86 -11.12 5.38
C ALA A 118 2.28 -9.89 6.23
N SER A 119 3.44 -9.27 5.93
CA SER A 119 3.87 -8.05 6.63
C SER A 119 2.95 -6.85 6.36
N SER A 120 2.33 -6.78 5.18
CA SER A 120 1.30 -5.77 4.88
C SER A 120 0.06 -5.95 5.77
N SER A 121 -0.40 -7.18 5.93
CA SER A 121 -1.54 -7.52 6.82
C SER A 121 -1.19 -7.25 8.29
N LEU A 122 0.01 -7.61 8.73
CA LEU A 122 0.48 -7.33 10.08
C LEU A 122 0.50 -5.82 10.35
N GLY A 123 1.01 -5.02 9.40
CA GLY A 123 0.96 -3.56 9.50
C GLY A 123 -0.46 -3.00 9.54
N GLY A 124 -1.38 -3.60 8.78
CA GLY A 124 -2.81 -3.26 8.80
C GLY A 124 -3.46 -3.51 10.16
N ALA A 125 -3.12 -4.61 10.82
CA ALA A 125 -3.65 -4.96 12.13
C ALA A 125 -3.00 -4.16 13.29
N THR A 126 -1.68 -3.93 13.23
CA THR A 126 -0.95 -3.33 14.36
C THR A 126 -1.02 -1.80 14.40
N MET A 127 -1.03 -1.13 13.24
CA MET A 127 -0.99 0.34 13.22
C MET A 127 -2.25 1.00 13.81
N PRO A 128 -3.47 0.54 13.53
CA PRO A 128 -4.65 1.06 14.19
C PRO A 128 -4.58 0.94 15.72
N LEU A 129 -4.07 -0.18 16.23
CA LEU A 129 -3.90 -0.39 17.68
C LEU A 129 -2.92 0.61 18.29
N LEU A 130 -1.83 0.92 17.60
CA LEU A 130 -0.81 1.88 18.08
C LEU A 130 -1.34 3.31 18.12
N ILE A 131 -2.18 3.71 17.17
CA ILE A 131 -2.70 5.09 17.10
C ILE A 131 -4.00 5.27 17.88
N SER A 132 -4.75 4.20 18.15
CA SER A 132 -6.06 4.25 18.81
C SER A 132 -6.05 5.03 20.13
N PRO A 133 -5.07 4.88 21.05
CA PRO A 133 -5.04 5.67 22.28
C PRO A 133 -4.93 7.18 22.04
N ILE A 134 -4.27 7.59 20.96
CA ILE A 134 -4.11 9.01 20.59
C ILE A 134 -5.37 9.52 19.91
N VAL A 135 -5.89 8.77 18.96
CA VAL A 135 -7.09 9.15 18.18
C VAL A 135 -8.33 9.28 19.05
N ASN A 136 -8.46 8.42 20.07
CA ASN A 136 -9.61 8.41 20.99
C ASN A 136 -9.43 9.34 22.19
N ASN A 137 -8.30 10.03 22.29
CA ASN A 137 -8.09 11.05 23.32
C ASN A 137 -8.78 12.35 22.88
N PRO A 138 -9.69 12.93 23.70
CA PRO A 138 -10.41 14.17 23.37
C PRO A 138 -9.50 15.37 23.08
N ASP A 139 -8.34 15.42 23.75
CA ASP A 139 -7.39 16.54 23.61
C ASP A 139 -6.48 16.43 22.38
N LEU A 140 -6.27 15.24 21.85
CA LEU A 140 -5.33 14.98 20.76
C LEU A 140 -6.06 14.74 19.43
N GLY A 141 -6.95 13.77 19.39
CA GLY A 141 -7.76 13.46 18.23
C GLY A 141 -6.98 12.79 17.07
N TRP A 142 -7.66 12.60 15.95
CA TRP A 142 -7.15 11.88 14.80
C TRP A 142 -5.96 12.58 14.11
N ARG A 143 -5.86 13.90 14.20
CA ARG A 143 -4.75 14.67 13.61
C ARG A 143 -3.41 14.28 14.21
N TRP A 144 -3.34 14.17 15.52
CA TRP A 144 -2.14 13.70 16.22
C TRP A 144 -1.82 12.24 15.93
N GLY A 145 -2.85 11.40 15.74
CA GLY A 145 -2.70 10.03 15.29
C GLY A 145 -1.99 9.95 13.93
N PHE A 146 -2.42 10.75 12.95
CA PHE A 146 -1.73 10.85 11.66
C PHE A 146 -0.35 11.49 11.74
N GLY A 147 -0.15 12.45 12.64
CA GLY A 147 1.18 13.03 12.91
C GLY A 147 2.17 11.95 13.36
N LEU A 148 1.78 11.11 14.32
CA LEU A 148 2.59 9.98 14.74
C LEU A 148 2.85 8.99 13.61
N LEU A 149 1.81 8.63 12.84
CA LEU A 149 1.97 7.75 11.68
C LEU A 149 2.95 8.32 10.66
N SER A 150 2.91 9.62 10.42
CA SER A 150 3.86 10.29 9.54
C SER A 150 5.30 10.12 10.03
N VAL A 151 5.56 10.37 11.31
CA VAL A 151 6.89 10.17 11.91
C VAL A 151 7.34 8.72 11.78
N LEU A 152 6.48 7.76 12.11
CA LEU A 152 6.79 6.34 11.97
C LEU A 152 7.06 5.95 10.50
N PHE A 153 6.34 6.54 9.57
CA PHE A 153 6.53 6.29 8.14
C PHE A 153 7.89 6.81 7.64
N TRP A 154 8.28 8.00 8.07
CA TRP A 154 9.61 8.53 7.77
C TRP A 154 10.72 7.65 8.34
N LEU A 155 10.61 7.24 9.59
CA LEU A 155 11.62 6.43 10.28
C LEU A 155 11.71 5.00 9.75
N PHE A 156 10.57 4.32 9.60
CA PHE A 156 10.54 2.88 9.32
C PHE A 156 10.28 2.53 7.85
N ALA A 157 9.87 3.48 7.01
CA ALA A 157 9.70 3.24 5.60
C ALA A 157 10.73 4.02 4.76
N VAL A 158 10.81 5.34 4.90
CA VAL A 158 11.68 6.16 4.06
C VAL A 158 13.16 5.85 4.31
N ILE A 159 13.60 5.89 5.57
CA ILE A 159 15.02 5.68 5.89
C ILE A 159 15.51 4.29 5.45
N PRO A 160 14.82 3.16 5.74
CA PRO A 160 15.26 1.85 5.26
C PRO A 160 15.25 1.72 3.74
N VAL A 161 14.23 2.27 3.06
CA VAL A 161 14.16 2.24 1.58
C VAL A 161 15.36 2.93 0.96
N TYR A 162 15.79 4.06 1.51
CA TYR A 162 16.95 4.78 0.99
C TYR A 162 18.28 4.11 1.32
N LYS A 163 18.43 3.49 2.50
CA LYS A 163 19.67 2.89 2.96
C LYS A 163 19.84 1.44 2.50
N ILE A 164 18.78 0.66 2.44
CA ILE A 164 18.86 -0.81 2.32
C ILE A 164 18.48 -1.27 0.90
N ILE A 165 17.48 -0.68 0.26
CA ILE A 165 16.97 -1.20 -1.01
C ILE A 165 18.00 -1.05 -2.14
N GLN A 166 18.37 -2.20 -2.70
CA GLN A 166 19.15 -2.32 -3.93
C GLN A 166 18.30 -2.98 -5.04
N PRO A 167 18.53 -2.64 -6.31
CA PRO A 167 17.67 -3.08 -7.42
C PRO A 167 17.76 -4.58 -7.70
N ASP A 168 18.94 -5.15 -7.50
CA ASP A 168 19.29 -6.55 -7.80
C ASP A 168 20.54 -6.97 -7.01
N PRO A 169 20.77 -8.28 -6.81
CA PRO A 169 21.94 -8.80 -6.11
C PRO A 169 23.23 -8.60 -6.92
N GLU A 170 23.16 -8.61 -8.26
CA GLU A 170 24.29 -8.48 -9.15
C GLU A 170 24.98 -7.12 -8.96
N SER A 171 24.22 -6.06 -8.66
CA SER A 171 24.78 -4.72 -8.34
C SER A 171 25.68 -4.70 -7.11
N MET A 172 25.61 -5.74 -6.28
CA MET A 172 26.45 -5.93 -5.08
C MET A 172 27.47 -7.07 -5.23
N GLY A 173 27.62 -7.65 -6.43
CA GLY A 173 28.48 -8.82 -6.66
C GLY A 173 27.94 -10.10 -6.03
N LEU A 174 26.63 -10.21 -5.81
CA LEU A 174 25.96 -11.36 -5.23
C LEU A 174 25.10 -12.06 -6.29
N ASN A 175 24.83 -13.34 -6.08
CA ASN A 175 23.86 -14.08 -6.86
C ASN A 175 22.49 -14.11 -6.17
N PRO A 176 21.38 -14.30 -6.91
CA PRO A 176 20.08 -14.55 -6.32
C PRO A 176 20.11 -15.70 -5.31
N ASP A 177 19.28 -15.61 -4.26
CA ASP A 177 19.23 -16.55 -3.14
C ASP A 177 20.52 -16.64 -2.31
N GLY A 178 21.54 -15.81 -2.56
CA GLY A 178 22.84 -15.82 -1.89
C GLY A 178 23.72 -17.01 -2.28
N GLU A 179 23.42 -17.69 -3.40
CA GLU A 179 24.23 -18.79 -3.89
C GLU A 179 25.62 -18.29 -4.33
N LYS A 180 26.68 -19.02 -3.98
CA LYS A 180 28.01 -18.74 -4.50
C LYS A 180 28.03 -19.04 -6.00
N SER A 181 28.69 -18.21 -6.77
CA SER A 181 28.84 -18.38 -8.21
C SER A 181 29.38 -19.79 -8.52
N SER A 182 28.50 -20.70 -8.88
CA SER A 182 28.89 -21.85 -9.69
C SER A 182 28.89 -21.37 -11.14
N ASP A 183 29.92 -21.70 -11.90
CA ASP A 183 30.25 -21.19 -13.24
C ASP A 183 29.20 -21.45 -14.34
N GLU A 184 28.03 -21.93 -14.02
CA GLU A 184 26.88 -22.00 -14.91
C GLU A 184 25.95 -20.80 -14.68
N ILE A 185 26.27 -19.69 -15.34
CA ILE A 185 25.26 -18.68 -15.64
C ILE A 185 24.30 -19.34 -16.63
N ILE A 186 23.29 -20.02 -16.14
CA ILE A 186 22.09 -20.30 -16.93
C ILE A 186 21.45 -18.93 -17.17
N ILE A 187 21.87 -18.30 -18.26
CA ILE A 187 21.14 -17.21 -18.89
C ILE A 187 19.88 -17.91 -19.42
N GLU A 188 18.87 -18.09 -18.54
CA GLU A 188 17.52 -18.32 -19.03
C GLU A 188 17.24 -17.12 -19.93
N ALA A 189 17.20 -17.42 -21.24
CA ALA A 189 16.77 -16.46 -22.22
C ALA A 189 15.50 -15.81 -21.68
N LYS A 190 15.54 -14.50 -21.55
CA LYS A 190 14.38 -13.70 -21.16
C LYS A 190 13.39 -13.84 -22.31
N ASP A 191 12.58 -14.89 -22.27
CA ASP A 191 11.43 -15.01 -23.16
C ASP A 191 10.47 -13.88 -22.82
N THR A 192 10.77 -12.73 -23.39
CA THR A 192 9.90 -11.55 -23.27
C THR A 192 8.66 -11.83 -24.10
N ILE A 193 7.59 -12.23 -23.42
CA ILE A 193 6.28 -12.37 -24.07
C ILE A 193 5.85 -10.97 -24.53
N PRO A 194 5.64 -10.73 -25.84
CA PRO A 194 5.17 -9.44 -26.30
C PRO A 194 3.85 -9.07 -25.62
N LEU A 195 3.70 -7.82 -25.23
CA LEU A 195 2.51 -7.32 -24.53
C LEU A 195 1.20 -7.71 -25.23
N LYS A 196 1.19 -7.71 -26.56
CA LYS A 196 0.04 -8.13 -27.36
C LYS A 196 -0.38 -9.57 -27.07
N HIS A 197 0.56 -10.50 -26.95
CA HIS A 197 0.26 -11.91 -26.64
C HIS A 197 -0.21 -12.07 -25.19
N ALA A 198 0.36 -11.31 -24.24
CA ALA A 198 -0.10 -11.30 -22.86
C ALA A 198 -1.56 -10.82 -22.77
N LEU A 199 -1.91 -9.72 -23.44
CA LEU A 199 -3.27 -9.16 -23.45
C LEU A 199 -4.31 -10.08 -24.13
N LEU A 200 -3.90 -10.95 -25.05
CA LEU A 200 -4.77 -11.94 -25.69
C LEU A 200 -4.89 -13.25 -24.88
N SER A 201 -4.11 -13.39 -23.81
CA SER A 201 -4.12 -14.59 -22.97
C SER A 201 -5.39 -14.67 -22.13
N ARG A 202 -6.14 -15.77 -22.23
CA ARG A 202 -7.29 -16.06 -21.36
C ARG A 202 -6.87 -16.14 -19.88
N ALA A 203 -5.68 -16.66 -19.60
CA ALA A 203 -5.16 -16.77 -18.24
C ALA A 203 -5.01 -15.40 -17.58
N LEU A 204 -4.51 -14.39 -18.32
CA LEU A 204 -4.40 -13.01 -17.80
C LEU A 204 -5.77 -12.47 -17.38
N TRP A 205 -6.77 -12.61 -18.21
CA TRP A 205 -8.11 -12.08 -17.92
C TRP A 205 -8.82 -12.85 -16.81
N CYS A 206 -8.72 -14.17 -16.78
CA CYS A 206 -9.30 -14.96 -15.70
C CYS A 206 -8.67 -14.61 -14.34
N LEU A 207 -7.35 -14.51 -14.26
CA LEU A 207 -6.65 -14.10 -13.05
C LEU A 207 -6.97 -12.64 -12.67
N GLY A 208 -7.02 -11.75 -13.65
CA GLY A 208 -7.34 -10.34 -13.44
C GLY A 208 -8.74 -10.14 -12.88
N ILE A 209 -9.76 -10.74 -13.51
CA ILE A 209 -11.15 -10.64 -13.06
C ILE A 209 -11.33 -11.31 -11.70
N GLY A 210 -10.78 -12.52 -11.50
CA GLY A 210 -10.85 -13.22 -10.23
C GLY A 210 -10.22 -12.42 -9.08
N SER A 211 -9.05 -11.84 -9.32
CA SER A 211 -8.40 -10.96 -8.35
C SER A 211 -9.21 -9.67 -8.09
N ALA A 212 -9.80 -9.08 -9.14
CA ALA A 212 -10.63 -7.89 -8.99
C ALA A 212 -11.87 -8.16 -8.14
N CYS A 213 -12.55 -9.28 -8.35
CA CYS A 213 -13.72 -9.68 -7.53
C CYS A 213 -13.32 -9.90 -6.06
N LEU A 214 -12.19 -10.57 -5.82
CA LEU A 214 -11.67 -10.80 -4.47
C LEU A 214 -11.36 -9.47 -3.76
N TRP A 215 -10.60 -8.60 -4.41
CA TRP A 215 -10.23 -7.29 -3.85
C TRP A 215 -11.44 -6.37 -3.66
N PHE A 216 -12.42 -6.41 -4.56
CA PHE A 216 -13.67 -5.68 -4.40
C PHE A 216 -14.40 -6.08 -3.11
N SER A 217 -14.51 -7.40 -2.86
CA SER A 217 -15.15 -7.93 -1.65
C SER A 217 -14.38 -7.53 -0.37
N ILE A 218 -13.05 -7.67 -0.37
CA ILE A 218 -12.21 -7.31 0.78
C ILE A 218 -12.31 -5.81 1.09
N GLN A 219 -12.18 -4.96 0.08
CA GLN A 219 -12.20 -3.51 0.27
C GLN A 219 -13.59 -2.99 0.62
N GLY A 220 -14.64 -3.58 0.05
CA GLY A 220 -16.01 -3.27 0.42
C GLY A 220 -16.29 -3.53 1.90
N LEU A 221 -15.88 -4.69 2.41
CA LEU A 221 -15.99 -5.01 3.83
C LEU A 221 -15.15 -4.06 4.70
N ASN A 222 -13.88 -3.89 4.38
CA ASN A 222 -12.98 -3.07 5.18
C ASN A 222 -13.43 -1.60 5.27
N SER A 223 -13.99 -1.04 4.20
CA SER A 223 -14.46 0.34 4.22
C SER A 223 -15.68 0.58 5.10
N GLN A 224 -16.45 -0.48 5.39
CA GLN A 224 -17.70 -0.38 6.13
C GLN A 224 -17.62 -0.93 7.55
N ILE A 225 -16.65 -1.78 7.85
CA ILE A 225 -16.65 -2.59 9.07
C ILE A 225 -16.51 -1.73 10.34
N SER A 226 -15.69 -0.67 10.33
CA SER A 226 -15.55 0.23 11.48
C SER A 226 -16.85 1.00 11.76
N ILE A 227 -17.51 1.46 10.70
CA ILE A 227 -18.81 2.16 10.79
C ILE A 227 -19.89 1.20 11.34
N PHE A 228 -19.93 -0.03 10.83
CA PHE A 228 -20.87 -1.04 11.31
C PHE A 228 -20.67 -1.33 12.80
N PHE A 229 -19.44 -1.54 13.25
CA PHE A 229 -19.18 -1.84 14.66
C PHE A 229 -19.59 -0.69 15.59
N GLU A 230 -19.29 0.55 15.24
CA GLU A 230 -19.58 1.69 16.11
C GLU A 230 -21.05 2.15 16.02
N GLN A 231 -21.62 2.27 14.83
CA GLN A 231 -22.93 2.87 14.64
C GLN A 231 -24.09 1.87 14.67
N VAL A 232 -23.84 0.62 14.27
CA VAL A 232 -24.90 -0.40 14.19
C VAL A 232 -24.81 -1.39 15.34
N ALA A 233 -23.61 -1.92 15.62
CA ALA A 233 -23.42 -2.91 16.67
C ALA A 233 -23.20 -2.30 18.06
N GLY A 234 -23.02 -0.97 18.16
CA GLY A 234 -22.90 -0.25 19.43
C GLY A 234 -21.59 -0.49 20.20
N PHE A 235 -20.53 -0.96 19.53
CA PHE A 235 -19.23 -1.10 20.14
C PHE A 235 -18.56 0.25 20.36
N THR A 236 -17.77 0.35 21.43
CA THR A 236 -16.92 1.53 21.63
C THR A 236 -15.82 1.60 20.55
N ALA A 237 -15.31 2.80 20.29
CA ALA A 237 -14.21 3.01 19.33
C ALA A 237 -13.00 2.10 19.61
N GLN A 238 -12.67 1.87 20.88
CA GLN A 238 -11.58 0.99 21.26
C GLN A 238 -11.87 -0.47 20.95
N GLN A 239 -13.09 -0.93 21.22
CA GLN A 239 -13.51 -2.29 20.86
C GLN A 239 -13.56 -2.51 19.34
N SER A 240 -14.04 -1.51 18.60
CA SER A 240 -14.08 -1.55 17.14
C SER A 240 -12.69 -1.77 16.51
N VAL A 241 -11.66 -1.11 17.05
CA VAL A 241 -10.27 -1.28 16.57
C VAL A 241 -9.70 -2.67 16.85
N PHE A 242 -10.10 -3.31 17.95
CA PHE A 242 -9.66 -4.68 18.26
C PHE A 242 -10.35 -5.74 17.40
N LEU A 243 -11.56 -5.45 16.91
CA LEU A 243 -12.33 -6.36 16.07
C LEU A 243 -12.04 -6.20 14.55
N PHE A 244 -11.41 -5.10 14.17
CA PHE A 244 -10.99 -4.79 12.79
C PHE A 244 -9.71 -5.52 12.42
#